data_b622d20a702934701647cd8c4fcfa4d6
#
_entry.id   b622d20a702934701647cd8c4fcfa4d6
#
_cell.length_a   1.000
_cell.length_b   1.000
_cell.length_c   1.000
_cell.angle_alpha   90.00
_cell.angle_beta   90.00
_cell.angle_gamma   90.00
#
_symmetry.space_group_name_H-M   'P 1'
#
loop_
_entity.id
_entity.type
_entity.pdbx_description
1 polymer ?
#
loop_
_entity_poly.entity_id
_entity_poly.type
_entity_poly.pdbx_seq_one_letter_code
_entity_poly.pdbx_strand_id
1 'polypeptide(L)'
;MSFKPFAEMAAADYAAVGFKSGLEIHQQLFTSRKLFCRCPAGMYSEKYDAEILRHMRPTLSELGEYDGTALMEFKTKKEIIYRINRTTVCTYEMDDTPPFELNDEALDIALEVALLYGCSMVDEIHIARKQYLDGSIPTGFQRTTIVGVDGGVPFRGRRIGVVQVGLEEDSCREVSDVGHRRTYLTDRLGMPLIETVTEAAMRTPQEVAEVADLLRKIVRSTGRVRTGAGAARQDVNVSVTGGTRIEIKGVPRIANIPLLTYNEAMRQWNLLLLREELKRRGVTPETFRSTVHDVTKLLRKTRYQPVREAVAAGNRVSCVVLNGFRGLLRWQTQTDTYFSREISDRVRVVACLTVLPNIIHSDSPSETLATSEWATIRKAVGAGDDDTVVLVWGPAQDMKTASSEIAIRAKEATVGIPSETRQALRDGTNGFERILPGPDRMYPDTDLPPKRITADHLGRIRSRLPKPIWEVEERYREMGVPREDVTPLALSPLAGLFEHAVGEWRLSPRLAATVLMQYPKRLARKLRRNHVFTPEELRQVLEVEALAQVRCVASLTPVGGRRSGARLVVLFPPQRQRPEHGLEARPAARRTFAGESDQHEAVVINGQLTQ
;
A
#
# COMPACT_ATOMS: atom_id res chain seq x y z
N MET A 1 7.92 31.01 -4.24
CA MET A 1 8.53 30.31 -3.10
C MET A 1 9.26 29.10 -3.65
N SER A 2 10.54 28.87 -3.33
CA SER A 2 11.23 27.63 -3.67
C SER A 2 10.93 26.59 -2.58
N PHE A 3 10.71 25.32 -2.93
CA PHE A 3 10.61 24.26 -1.95
C PHE A 3 11.93 24.10 -1.19
N LYS A 4 11.84 24.04 0.14
CA LYS A 4 12.95 23.69 1.02
C LYS A 4 13.11 22.17 1.08
N PRO A 5 14.28 21.63 1.48
CA PRO A 5 14.43 20.20 1.78
C PRO A 5 13.37 19.71 2.79
N PHE A 6 12.94 18.46 2.66
CA PHE A 6 11.87 17.88 3.51
C PHE A 6 12.08 18.12 5.01
N ALA A 7 13.32 17.97 5.49
CA ALA A 7 13.65 18.14 6.91
C ALA A 7 13.52 19.59 7.42
N GLU A 8 13.51 20.57 6.50
CA GLU A 8 13.43 22.01 6.81
C GLU A 8 12.01 22.57 6.63
N MET A 9 11.08 21.77 6.08
CA MET A 9 9.70 22.20 5.86
C MET A 9 8.91 22.24 7.17
N ALA A 10 8.34 23.40 7.47
CA ALA A 10 7.44 23.62 8.59
C ALA A 10 5.96 23.64 8.15
N ALA A 11 5.04 23.55 9.10
CA ALA A 11 3.60 23.60 8.84
C ALA A 11 3.19 24.90 8.09
N ALA A 12 3.86 26.02 8.37
CA ALA A 12 3.63 27.30 7.67
C ALA A 12 4.01 27.24 6.18
N ASP A 13 5.06 26.47 5.82
CA ASP A 13 5.47 26.30 4.43
C ASP A 13 4.42 25.51 3.65
N TYR A 14 3.86 24.44 4.25
CA TYR A 14 2.76 23.66 3.66
C TYR A 14 1.48 24.50 3.53
N ALA A 15 1.17 25.33 4.52
CA ALA A 15 0.03 26.26 4.45
C ALA A 15 0.21 27.29 3.32
N ALA A 16 1.42 27.82 3.13
CA ALA A 16 1.73 28.79 2.08
C ALA A 16 1.53 28.25 0.66
N VAL A 17 1.80 26.96 0.43
CA VAL A 17 1.53 26.30 -0.86
C VAL A 17 0.12 25.73 -0.94
N GLY A 18 -0.70 25.84 0.12
CA GLY A 18 -2.07 25.35 0.18
C GLY A 18 -2.17 23.82 0.11
N PHE A 19 -1.24 23.13 0.79
CA PHE A 19 -1.24 21.66 0.86
C PHE A 19 -2.56 21.11 1.40
N LYS A 20 -3.13 20.16 0.69
CA LYS A 20 -4.28 19.36 1.09
C LYS A 20 -4.06 17.91 0.74
N SER A 21 -4.45 17.03 1.65
CA SER A 21 -4.38 15.58 1.42
C SER A 21 -5.60 14.86 1.97
N GLY A 22 -6.00 13.78 1.29
CA GLY A 22 -7.00 12.79 1.68
C GLY A 22 -6.41 11.39 1.55
N LEU A 23 -7.07 10.43 2.16
CA LEU A 23 -6.67 9.03 2.19
C LEU A 23 -7.77 8.14 1.62
N GLU A 24 -7.35 7.10 0.90
CA GLU A 24 -8.16 5.96 0.52
C GLU A 24 -7.42 4.72 1.02
N ILE A 25 -7.98 4.06 2.04
CA ILE A 25 -7.31 2.95 2.74
C ILE A 25 -8.04 1.65 2.42
N HIS A 26 -7.29 0.72 1.83
CA HIS A 26 -7.75 -0.63 1.54
C HIS A 26 -7.22 -1.60 2.58
N GLN A 27 -8.12 -2.35 3.23
CA GLN A 27 -7.78 -3.32 4.26
C GLN A 27 -8.45 -4.66 3.99
N GLN A 28 -7.67 -5.73 3.85
CA GLN A 28 -8.19 -7.09 3.71
C GLN A 28 -8.87 -7.57 4.99
N LEU A 29 -10.03 -8.21 4.83
CA LEU A 29 -10.80 -8.78 5.92
C LEU A 29 -10.32 -10.20 6.27
N PHE A 30 -10.47 -10.56 7.52
CA PHE A 30 -10.18 -11.90 8.01
C PHE A 30 -11.44 -12.77 7.93
N THR A 31 -11.78 -13.19 6.72
CA THR A 31 -12.90 -14.08 6.42
C THR A 31 -12.41 -15.46 6.03
N SER A 32 -13.28 -16.45 6.15
CA SER A 32 -13.03 -17.84 5.72
C SER A 32 -13.07 -17.99 4.20
N ARG A 33 -13.93 -17.19 3.53
CA ARG A 33 -14.18 -17.25 2.08
C ARG A 33 -14.03 -15.88 1.45
N LYS A 34 -13.80 -15.85 0.14
CA LYS A 34 -13.75 -14.66 -0.68
C LYS A 34 -15.12 -13.99 -0.80
N LEU A 35 -15.18 -12.80 -1.44
CA LEU A 35 -16.34 -11.92 -1.36
C LEU A 35 -17.57 -12.45 -2.12
N PHE A 36 -17.39 -12.88 -3.36
CA PHE A 36 -18.47 -13.34 -4.24
C PHE A 36 -18.28 -14.77 -4.75
N CYS A 37 -17.45 -15.57 -4.04
CA CYS A 37 -17.29 -16.97 -4.33
C CYS A 37 -17.05 -17.82 -3.07
N ARG A 38 -16.96 -19.14 -3.22
CA ARG A 38 -16.74 -20.07 -2.11
C ARG A 38 -15.27 -20.43 -1.91
N CYS A 39 -14.36 -19.85 -2.69
CA CYS A 39 -12.94 -20.08 -2.57
C CYS A 39 -12.41 -19.62 -1.21
N PRO A 40 -11.40 -20.31 -0.65
CA PRO A 40 -10.81 -19.94 0.63
C PRO A 40 -10.10 -18.59 0.51
N ALA A 41 -10.30 -17.73 1.52
CA ALA A 41 -9.66 -16.43 1.60
C ALA A 41 -8.30 -16.51 2.30
N GLY A 42 -7.30 -15.75 1.79
CA GLY A 42 -5.98 -15.59 2.41
C GLY A 42 -5.03 -16.76 2.25
N MET A 43 -5.26 -17.61 1.29
CA MET A 43 -4.31 -18.64 0.85
C MET A 43 -3.46 -18.07 -0.29
N TYR A 44 -2.19 -17.79 -0.02
CA TYR A 44 -1.23 -17.28 -1.01
C TYR A 44 -0.25 -18.37 -1.42
N SER A 45 0.02 -18.48 -2.73
CA SER A 45 0.92 -19.49 -3.28
C SER A 45 1.65 -18.95 -4.52
N GLU A 46 2.96 -19.18 -4.58
CA GLU A 46 3.73 -18.97 -5.81
C GLU A 46 3.54 -20.13 -6.82
N LYS A 47 2.99 -21.27 -6.35
CA LYS A 47 2.69 -22.42 -7.23
C LYS A 47 1.39 -22.17 -7.97
N TYR A 48 1.36 -22.55 -9.23
CA TYR A 48 0.19 -22.49 -10.10
C TYR A 48 0.07 -23.77 -10.93
N ASP A 49 -1.15 -24.09 -11.34
CA ASP A 49 -1.50 -25.32 -12.07
C ASP A 49 -1.62 -25.05 -13.58
N ALA A 50 -1.98 -23.83 -13.97
CA ALA A 50 -2.20 -23.44 -15.37
C ALA A 50 -1.92 -21.95 -15.59
N GLU A 51 -1.69 -21.58 -16.87
CA GLU A 51 -1.62 -20.20 -17.33
C GLU A 51 -2.71 -19.95 -18.37
N ILE A 52 -3.37 -18.79 -18.27
CA ILE A 52 -4.35 -18.30 -19.27
C ILE A 52 -3.87 -16.96 -19.80
N LEU A 53 -3.81 -16.84 -21.12
CA LEU A 53 -3.56 -15.59 -21.84
C LEU A 53 -4.89 -14.90 -22.15
N ARG A 54 -4.99 -13.60 -21.80
CA ARG A 54 -6.10 -12.73 -22.19
C ARG A 54 -5.63 -11.39 -22.75
N HIS A 55 -6.46 -10.81 -23.62
CA HIS A 55 -6.32 -9.43 -24.09
C HIS A 55 -7.54 -8.64 -23.65
N MET A 56 -7.31 -7.58 -22.87
CA MET A 56 -8.40 -6.69 -22.45
C MET A 56 -8.80 -5.75 -23.58
N ARG A 57 -10.12 -5.59 -23.78
CA ARG A 57 -10.69 -4.66 -24.79
C ARG A 57 -11.60 -3.66 -24.10
N PRO A 58 -11.49 -2.36 -24.43
CA PRO A 58 -12.41 -1.37 -23.91
C PRO A 58 -13.82 -1.64 -24.41
N THR A 59 -14.79 -1.52 -23.52
CA THR A 59 -16.21 -1.51 -23.85
C THR A 59 -16.74 -0.08 -23.72
N LEU A 60 -17.79 0.25 -24.46
CA LEU A 60 -18.50 1.51 -24.30
C LEU A 60 -19.20 1.52 -22.94
N SER A 61 -19.19 2.67 -22.26
CA SER A 61 -20.05 2.91 -21.12
C SER A 61 -21.54 2.94 -21.54
N GLU A 62 -22.45 2.93 -20.58
CA GLU A 62 -23.89 3.10 -20.87
C GLU A 62 -24.21 4.42 -21.59
N LEU A 63 -23.34 5.43 -21.43
CA LEU A 63 -23.46 6.73 -22.13
C LEU A 63 -22.87 6.70 -23.55
N GLY A 64 -22.35 5.56 -24.01
CA GLY A 64 -21.76 5.42 -25.34
C GLY A 64 -20.34 5.99 -25.48
N GLU A 65 -19.67 6.29 -24.37
CA GLU A 65 -18.31 6.81 -24.34
C GLU A 65 -17.31 5.77 -23.82
N TYR A 66 -16.05 5.87 -24.23
CA TYR A 66 -14.97 5.06 -23.68
C TYR A 66 -14.29 5.77 -22.51
N ASP A 67 -14.06 5.07 -21.43
CA ASP A 67 -13.20 5.56 -20.36
C ASP A 67 -11.76 5.81 -20.87
N GLY A 68 -11.21 6.98 -20.56
CA GLY A 68 -9.87 7.39 -21.03
C GLY A 68 -8.75 6.47 -20.54
N THR A 69 -8.88 5.88 -19.35
CA THR A 69 -7.93 4.90 -18.81
C THR A 69 -8.02 3.59 -19.59
N ALA A 70 -9.23 3.14 -19.90
CA ALA A 70 -9.47 1.95 -20.70
C ALA A 70 -8.82 2.08 -22.11
N LEU A 71 -8.93 3.25 -22.72
CA LEU A 71 -8.26 3.52 -24.01
C LEU A 71 -6.74 3.56 -23.89
N MET A 72 -6.21 4.09 -22.80
CA MET A 72 -4.76 4.10 -22.54
C MET A 72 -4.24 2.67 -22.38
N GLU A 73 -4.88 1.85 -21.55
CA GLU A 73 -4.49 0.45 -21.33
C GLU A 73 -4.57 -0.35 -22.64
N PHE A 74 -5.59 -0.13 -23.46
CA PHE A 74 -5.69 -0.76 -24.78
C PHE A 74 -4.54 -0.37 -25.71
N LYS A 75 -4.07 0.89 -25.65
CA LYS A 75 -2.91 1.35 -26.45
C LYS A 75 -1.61 0.64 -26.08
N THR A 76 -1.48 0.16 -24.86
CA THR A 76 -0.30 -0.58 -24.41
C THR A 76 -0.17 -1.95 -25.07
N LYS A 77 -1.25 -2.49 -25.63
CA LYS A 77 -1.30 -3.82 -26.31
C LYS A 77 -0.72 -4.94 -25.44
N LYS A 78 -0.99 -4.93 -24.15
CA LYS A 78 -0.44 -5.93 -23.22
C LYS A 78 -1.10 -7.29 -23.38
N GLU A 79 -0.27 -8.32 -23.34
CA GLU A 79 -0.65 -9.71 -23.12
C GLU A 79 -0.75 -9.92 -21.61
N ILE A 80 -1.95 -10.27 -21.13
CA ILE A 80 -2.19 -10.52 -19.72
C ILE A 80 -2.15 -12.03 -19.48
N ILE A 81 -1.20 -12.47 -18.66
CA ILE A 81 -1.03 -13.87 -18.27
C ILE A 81 -1.55 -14.06 -16.85
N TYR A 82 -2.55 -14.89 -16.66
CA TYR A 82 -3.04 -15.31 -15.33
C TYR A 82 -2.47 -16.66 -14.98
N ARG A 83 -1.75 -16.73 -13.84
CA ARG A 83 -1.31 -17.95 -13.19
C ARG A 83 -2.35 -18.41 -12.20
N ILE A 84 -2.96 -19.55 -12.49
CA ILE A 84 -4.12 -20.07 -11.79
C ILE A 84 -3.70 -21.17 -10.84
N ASN A 85 -4.15 -21.08 -9.58
CA ASN A 85 -4.06 -22.14 -8.60
C ASN A 85 -5.49 -22.63 -8.28
N ARG A 86 -5.81 -23.88 -8.62
CA ARG A 86 -7.14 -24.49 -8.47
C ARG A 86 -7.68 -24.49 -7.05
N THR A 87 -6.81 -24.40 -6.04
CA THR A 87 -7.25 -24.37 -4.63
C THR A 87 -7.71 -22.97 -4.19
N THR A 88 -7.41 -21.93 -4.97
CA THR A 88 -7.65 -20.53 -4.58
C THR A 88 -8.52 -19.76 -5.55
N VAL A 89 -8.87 -20.33 -6.71
CA VAL A 89 -9.67 -19.67 -7.75
C VAL A 89 -10.71 -20.62 -8.31
N CYS A 90 -11.86 -20.09 -8.69
CA CYS A 90 -12.94 -20.81 -9.35
C CYS A 90 -13.34 -20.17 -10.69
N THR A 91 -14.29 -20.79 -11.38
CA THR A 91 -14.80 -20.34 -12.68
C THR A 91 -15.41 -18.93 -12.65
N TYR A 92 -16.07 -18.54 -11.54
CA TYR A 92 -16.56 -17.19 -11.35
C TYR A 92 -15.43 -16.15 -11.48
N GLU A 93 -14.32 -16.35 -10.78
CA GLU A 93 -13.20 -15.41 -10.77
C GLU A 93 -12.49 -15.33 -12.13
N MET A 94 -12.69 -16.35 -12.97
CA MET A 94 -12.20 -16.39 -14.35
C MET A 94 -13.22 -15.94 -15.40
N ASP A 95 -14.36 -15.36 -14.96
CA ASP A 95 -15.43 -14.86 -15.81
C ASP A 95 -16.15 -15.93 -16.64
N ASP A 96 -16.24 -17.15 -16.12
CA ASP A 96 -16.90 -18.29 -16.79
C ASP A 96 -18.27 -18.63 -16.20
N THR A 97 -18.57 -18.16 -14.98
CA THR A 97 -19.84 -18.42 -14.29
C THR A 97 -20.30 -17.20 -13.48
N PRO A 98 -21.61 -17.06 -13.19
CA PRO A 98 -22.13 -15.98 -12.36
C PRO A 98 -21.55 -15.96 -10.95
N PRO A 99 -21.60 -14.80 -10.25
CA PRO A 99 -21.16 -14.65 -8.86
C PRO A 99 -22.05 -15.42 -7.90
N PHE A 100 -21.51 -15.78 -6.75
CA PHE A 100 -22.29 -16.15 -5.58
C PHE A 100 -22.77 -14.89 -4.84
N GLU A 101 -23.72 -15.08 -3.94
CA GLU A 101 -24.18 -13.99 -3.07
C GLU A 101 -23.02 -13.38 -2.25
N LEU A 102 -23.18 -12.09 -1.94
CA LEU A 102 -22.24 -11.34 -1.10
C LEU A 102 -21.96 -12.07 0.22
N ASN A 103 -20.70 -12.22 0.57
CA ASN A 103 -20.27 -12.87 1.82
C ASN A 103 -20.75 -12.09 3.05
N ASP A 104 -21.66 -12.70 3.84
CA ASP A 104 -22.24 -12.09 5.04
C ASP A 104 -21.21 -11.79 6.12
N GLU A 105 -20.19 -12.65 6.28
CA GLU A 105 -19.10 -12.41 7.24
C GLU A 105 -18.32 -11.13 6.87
N ALA A 106 -18.08 -10.90 5.59
CA ALA A 106 -17.42 -9.70 5.09
C ALA A 106 -18.30 -8.46 5.28
N LEU A 107 -19.60 -8.57 4.99
CA LEU A 107 -20.57 -7.50 5.21
C LEU A 107 -20.64 -7.10 6.69
N ASP A 108 -20.71 -8.06 7.59
CA ASP A 108 -20.74 -7.82 9.04
C ASP A 108 -19.50 -7.04 9.50
N ILE A 109 -18.31 -7.37 8.99
CA ILE A 109 -17.09 -6.66 9.35
C ILE A 109 -17.09 -5.24 8.78
N ALA A 110 -17.58 -5.06 7.56
CA ALA A 110 -17.66 -3.75 6.92
C ALA A 110 -18.64 -2.82 7.67
N LEU A 111 -19.79 -3.33 8.07
CA LEU A 111 -20.78 -2.60 8.90
C LEU A 111 -20.20 -2.26 10.28
N GLU A 112 -19.46 -3.18 10.92
CA GLU A 112 -18.78 -2.95 12.20
C GLU A 112 -17.79 -1.78 12.09
N VAL A 113 -16.95 -1.76 11.05
CA VAL A 113 -15.97 -0.69 10.80
C VAL A 113 -16.68 0.64 10.50
N ALA A 114 -17.72 0.64 9.68
CA ALA A 114 -18.48 1.84 9.37
C ALA A 114 -19.14 2.44 10.64
N LEU A 115 -19.67 1.59 11.53
CA LEU A 115 -20.20 2.02 12.84
C LEU A 115 -19.11 2.57 13.77
N LEU A 116 -17.90 2.02 13.76
CA LEU A 116 -16.76 2.54 14.53
C LEU A 116 -16.30 3.92 14.04
N TYR A 117 -16.47 4.21 12.75
CA TYR A 117 -16.26 5.54 12.19
C TYR A 117 -17.47 6.48 12.41
N GLY A 118 -18.55 6.00 13.01
CA GLY A 118 -19.76 6.79 13.21
C GLY A 118 -20.47 7.17 11.90
N CYS A 119 -20.36 6.33 10.88
CA CYS A 119 -21.06 6.53 9.61
C CYS A 119 -22.56 6.35 9.74
N SER A 120 -23.32 7.08 8.91
CA SER A 120 -24.69 6.76 8.57
C SER A 120 -24.72 5.51 7.70
N MET A 121 -25.47 4.49 8.14
CA MET A 121 -25.58 3.22 7.41
C MET A 121 -26.56 3.36 6.25
N VAL A 122 -26.27 2.67 5.14
CA VAL A 122 -27.24 2.52 4.04
C VAL A 122 -28.30 1.47 4.43
N ASP A 123 -29.53 1.66 3.98
CA ASP A 123 -30.64 0.73 4.27
C ASP A 123 -30.60 -0.51 3.38
N GLU A 124 -29.94 -0.39 2.23
CA GLU A 124 -29.85 -1.43 1.22
C GLU A 124 -28.51 -1.41 0.51
N ILE A 125 -27.90 -2.58 0.39
CA ILE A 125 -26.62 -2.78 -0.32
C ILE A 125 -26.91 -2.99 -1.81
N HIS A 126 -26.36 -2.12 -2.65
CA HIS A 126 -26.33 -2.25 -4.10
C HIS A 126 -24.92 -2.51 -4.55
N ILE A 127 -24.72 -3.55 -5.37
CA ILE A 127 -23.42 -3.87 -5.96
C ILE A 127 -23.26 -3.08 -7.25
N ALA A 128 -22.11 -2.44 -7.40
CA ALA A 128 -21.68 -1.79 -8.64
C ALA A 128 -20.45 -2.49 -9.24
N ARG A 129 -20.31 -2.40 -10.55
CA ARG A 129 -19.13 -2.83 -11.30
C ARG A 129 -18.27 -1.61 -11.61
N LYS A 130 -17.05 -1.61 -11.15
CA LYS A 130 -16.03 -0.58 -11.39
C LYS A 130 -15.05 -1.11 -12.42
N GLN A 131 -15.05 -0.55 -13.63
CA GLN A 131 -14.28 -1.06 -14.77
C GLN A 131 -12.76 -0.95 -14.55
N TYR A 132 -12.03 -2.04 -14.83
CA TYR A 132 -10.57 -2.14 -14.79
C TYR A 132 -10.05 -2.93 -15.97
N LEU A 133 -9.33 -2.28 -16.88
CA LEU A 133 -8.80 -2.91 -18.11
C LEU A 133 -7.27 -3.09 -18.09
N ASP A 134 -6.64 -2.86 -16.94
CA ASP A 134 -5.22 -3.13 -16.73
C ASP A 134 -4.90 -4.63 -16.61
N GLY A 135 -5.92 -5.48 -16.66
CA GLY A 135 -5.83 -6.92 -16.53
C GLY A 135 -5.74 -7.40 -15.08
N SER A 136 -5.77 -6.52 -14.09
CA SER A 136 -5.67 -6.91 -12.67
C SER A 136 -6.86 -7.75 -12.19
N ILE A 137 -7.98 -7.74 -12.93
CA ILE A 137 -9.18 -8.54 -12.66
C ILE A 137 -9.65 -9.19 -13.97
N PRO A 138 -9.76 -10.54 -14.03
CA PRO A 138 -10.10 -11.24 -15.27
C PRO A 138 -11.45 -10.87 -15.87
N THR A 139 -12.44 -10.50 -15.06
CA THR A 139 -13.76 -10.01 -15.51
C THR A 139 -13.72 -8.65 -16.19
N GLY A 140 -12.60 -7.89 -16.03
CA GLY A 140 -12.48 -6.53 -16.52
C GLY A 140 -13.16 -5.47 -15.65
N PHE A 141 -13.75 -5.86 -14.53
CA PHE A 141 -14.34 -4.95 -13.54
C PHE A 141 -14.21 -5.51 -12.11
N GLN A 142 -14.26 -4.60 -11.14
CA GLN A 142 -14.28 -4.90 -9.71
C GLN A 142 -15.69 -4.69 -9.17
N ARG A 143 -16.24 -5.67 -8.47
CA ARG A 143 -17.50 -5.48 -7.72
C ARG A 143 -17.22 -4.74 -6.44
N THR A 144 -17.97 -3.67 -6.21
CA THR A 144 -17.87 -2.80 -5.04
C THR A 144 -19.24 -2.37 -4.55
N THR A 145 -19.36 -2.05 -3.27
CA THR A 145 -20.57 -1.48 -2.69
C THR A 145 -20.23 -0.50 -1.58
N ILE A 146 -21.11 0.45 -1.30
CA ILE A 146 -21.03 1.37 -0.17
C ILE A 146 -21.86 0.80 0.99
N VAL A 147 -21.28 0.78 2.20
CA VAL A 147 -21.97 0.28 3.41
C VAL A 147 -22.29 1.40 4.40
N GLY A 148 -21.58 2.51 4.35
CA GLY A 148 -21.81 3.67 5.22
C GLY A 148 -21.18 4.94 4.66
N VAL A 149 -21.74 6.08 5.04
CA VAL A 149 -21.35 7.42 4.58
C VAL A 149 -21.33 8.41 5.75
N ASP A 150 -20.67 9.57 5.54
CA ASP A 150 -20.66 10.72 6.47
C ASP A 150 -20.16 10.40 7.90
N GLY A 151 -19.18 9.51 7.99
CA GLY A 151 -18.49 9.20 9.23
C GLY A 151 -17.42 10.21 9.59
N GLY A 152 -16.66 9.91 10.65
CA GLY A 152 -15.47 10.69 11.00
C GLY A 152 -14.82 10.24 12.30
N VAL A 153 -13.56 10.64 12.46
CA VAL A 153 -12.74 10.28 13.61
C VAL A 153 -12.20 11.53 14.31
N PRO A 154 -12.03 11.51 15.63
CA PRO A 154 -11.43 12.61 16.35
C PRO A 154 -9.92 12.68 16.08
N PHE A 155 -9.41 13.86 15.80
CA PHE A 155 -7.99 14.07 15.55
C PHE A 155 -7.55 15.46 16.01
N ARG A 156 -6.69 15.55 17.04
CA ARG A 156 -6.12 16.80 17.55
C ARG A 156 -7.16 17.91 17.78
N GLY A 157 -8.28 17.59 18.45
CA GLY A 157 -9.35 18.52 18.76
C GLY A 157 -10.27 18.91 17.60
N ARG A 158 -10.10 18.31 16.43
CA ARG A 158 -10.99 18.42 15.26
C ARG A 158 -11.49 17.06 14.80
N ARG A 159 -12.46 17.03 13.90
CA ARG A 159 -12.95 15.82 13.24
C ARG A 159 -12.31 15.71 11.85
N ILE A 160 -11.80 14.54 11.51
CA ILE A 160 -11.48 14.16 10.13
C ILE A 160 -12.68 13.40 9.58
N GLY A 161 -13.30 13.92 8.51
CA GLY A 161 -14.44 13.28 7.89
C GLY A 161 -14.04 11.99 7.16
N VAL A 162 -14.88 10.96 7.30
CA VAL A 162 -14.88 9.74 6.49
C VAL A 162 -16.05 9.85 5.53
N VAL A 163 -15.74 10.09 4.27
CA VAL A 163 -16.76 10.30 3.23
C VAL A 163 -17.60 9.05 3.05
N GLN A 164 -16.92 7.90 2.94
CA GLN A 164 -17.58 6.61 2.77
C GLN A 164 -16.71 5.45 3.25
N VAL A 165 -17.39 4.35 3.56
CA VAL A 165 -16.82 3.02 3.75
C VAL A 165 -17.43 2.10 2.72
N GLY A 166 -16.58 1.52 1.88
CA GLY A 166 -16.94 0.56 0.84
C GLY A 166 -16.51 -0.86 1.20
N LEU A 167 -17.13 -1.84 0.56
CA LEU A 167 -16.73 -3.24 0.57
C LEU A 167 -16.54 -3.69 -0.88
N GLU A 168 -15.37 -4.20 -1.21
CA GLU A 168 -14.98 -4.53 -2.58
C GLU A 168 -14.11 -5.78 -2.70
N GLU A 169 -13.96 -6.29 -3.93
CA GLU A 169 -13.05 -7.39 -4.26
C GLU A 169 -11.62 -6.90 -4.39
N ASP A 170 -10.63 -7.65 -3.88
CA ASP A 170 -9.22 -7.39 -4.22
C ASP A 170 -8.88 -7.93 -5.61
N SER A 171 -7.92 -7.31 -6.27
CA SER A 171 -7.40 -7.69 -7.58
C SER A 171 -6.37 -8.82 -7.50
N CYS A 172 -6.00 -9.38 -8.64
CA CYS A 172 -4.87 -10.31 -8.76
C CYS A 172 -3.57 -9.69 -8.24
N ARG A 173 -2.65 -10.53 -7.84
CA ARG A 173 -1.31 -10.13 -7.42
C ARG A 173 -0.38 -10.07 -8.62
N GLU A 174 0.13 -8.88 -8.97
CA GLU A 174 1.09 -8.71 -10.06
C GLU A 174 2.42 -9.39 -9.71
N VAL A 175 2.95 -10.17 -10.63
CA VAL A 175 4.23 -10.88 -10.52
C VAL A 175 5.30 -10.18 -11.35
N SER A 176 4.94 -9.77 -12.57
CA SER A 176 5.86 -9.08 -13.47
C SER A 176 5.11 -8.21 -14.49
N ASP A 177 5.73 -7.10 -14.89
CA ASP A 177 5.30 -6.22 -15.97
C ASP A 177 6.53 -5.82 -16.79
N VAL A 178 6.79 -6.53 -17.88
CA VAL A 178 7.98 -6.34 -18.73
C VAL A 178 7.56 -6.25 -20.20
N GLY A 179 7.82 -5.10 -20.81
CA GLY A 179 7.40 -4.84 -22.18
C GLY A 179 5.88 -4.94 -22.30
N HIS A 180 5.42 -5.70 -23.29
CA HIS A 180 4.00 -5.94 -23.52
C HIS A 180 3.42 -7.15 -22.76
N ARG A 181 4.15 -7.75 -21.83
CA ARG A 181 3.67 -8.90 -21.05
C ARG A 181 3.53 -8.57 -19.58
N ARG A 182 2.32 -8.75 -19.06
CA ARG A 182 2.01 -8.61 -17.63
C ARG A 182 1.50 -9.92 -17.08
N THR A 183 2.07 -10.36 -15.96
CA THR A 183 1.73 -11.66 -15.34
C THR A 183 1.14 -11.44 -13.96
N TYR A 184 0.02 -12.09 -13.68
CA TYR A 184 -0.69 -12.06 -12.41
C TYR A 184 -0.82 -13.44 -11.79
N LEU A 185 -0.80 -13.51 -10.45
CA LEU A 185 -1.27 -14.66 -9.66
C LEU A 185 -2.68 -14.37 -9.14
N THR A 186 -3.56 -15.37 -9.29
CA THR A 186 -4.99 -15.22 -8.95
C THR A 186 -5.32 -15.50 -7.49
N ASP A 187 -4.34 -15.82 -6.66
CA ASP A 187 -4.51 -16.22 -5.26
C ASP A 187 -5.16 -15.13 -4.39
N ARG A 188 -4.91 -13.84 -4.69
CA ARG A 188 -5.49 -12.69 -4.00
C ARG A 188 -6.83 -12.22 -4.58
N LEU A 189 -7.12 -12.56 -5.82
CA LEU A 189 -8.34 -12.15 -6.52
C LEU A 189 -9.59 -12.47 -5.68
N GLY A 190 -10.54 -11.55 -5.63
CA GLY A 190 -11.80 -11.74 -4.92
C GLY A 190 -11.73 -11.71 -3.39
N MET A 191 -10.55 -11.43 -2.80
CA MET A 191 -10.42 -11.21 -1.36
C MET A 191 -11.28 -10.02 -0.92
N PRO A 192 -12.05 -10.15 0.19
CA PRO A 192 -12.82 -9.03 0.72
C PRO A 192 -11.91 -7.90 1.20
N LEU A 193 -12.16 -6.68 0.72
CA LEU A 193 -11.51 -5.44 1.12
C LEU A 193 -12.52 -4.45 1.69
N ILE A 194 -12.15 -3.76 2.78
CA ILE A 194 -12.77 -2.48 3.14
C ILE A 194 -11.98 -1.36 2.48
N GLU A 195 -12.68 -0.48 1.78
CA GLU A 195 -12.19 0.81 1.30
C GLU A 195 -12.71 1.91 2.23
N THR A 196 -11.81 2.66 2.87
CA THR A 196 -12.15 3.82 3.70
C THR A 196 -11.67 5.09 3.01
N VAL A 197 -12.57 5.98 2.63
CA VAL A 197 -12.28 7.25 1.95
C VAL A 197 -12.46 8.41 2.91
N THR A 198 -11.43 9.26 3.06
CA THR A 198 -11.50 10.46 3.91
C THR A 198 -11.68 11.73 3.09
N GLU A 199 -12.15 12.78 3.76
CA GLU A 199 -12.05 14.14 3.23
C GLU A 199 -10.59 14.57 3.04
N ALA A 200 -10.35 15.56 2.16
CA ALA A 200 -9.04 16.19 1.99
C ALA A 200 -8.74 17.19 3.13
N ALA A 201 -8.75 16.70 4.36
CA ALA A 201 -8.70 17.50 5.58
C ALA A 201 -7.29 17.64 6.19
N MET A 202 -6.32 16.80 5.81
CA MET A 202 -4.94 16.86 6.31
C MET A 202 -4.18 18.01 5.66
N ARG A 203 -3.40 18.73 6.47
CA ARG A 203 -2.71 19.98 6.09
C ARG A 203 -1.19 19.87 6.06
N THR A 204 -0.64 18.78 6.57
CA THR A 204 0.80 18.49 6.52
C THR A 204 1.03 17.00 6.23
N PRO A 205 2.18 16.65 5.65
CA PRO A 205 2.57 15.25 5.43
C PRO A 205 2.52 14.38 6.69
N GLN A 206 2.88 14.93 7.84
CA GLN A 206 2.85 14.23 9.13
C GLN A 206 1.41 13.93 9.56
N GLU A 207 0.49 14.89 9.40
CA GLU A 207 -0.92 14.66 9.69
C GLU A 207 -1.50 13.51 8.84
N VAL A 208 -1.10 13.40 7.57
CA VAL A 208 -1.57 12.30 6.70
C VAL A 208 -1.16 10.95 7.27
N ALA A 209 0.09 10.80 7.69
CA ALA A 209 0.58 9.55 8.29
C ALA A 209 -0.09 9.24 9.64
N GLU A 210 -0.31 10.25 10.49
CA GLU A 210 -0.96 10.08 11.79
C GLU A 210 -2.44 9.68 11.64
N VAL A 211 -3.17 10.30 10.70
CA VAL A 211 -4.56 9.92 10.40
C VAL A 211 -4.62 8.51 9.82
N ALA A 212 -3.71 8.16 8.90
CA ALA A 212 -3.62 6.80 8.38
C ALA A 212 -3.38 5.76 9.49
N ASP A 213 -2.52 6.09 10.49
CA ASP A 213 -2.28 5.22 11.65
C ASP A 213 -3.51 5.11 12.55
N LEU A 214 -4.24 6.20 12.77
CA LEU A 214 -5.48 6.21 13.56
C LEU A 214 -6.54 5.32 12.90
N LEU A 215 -6.81 5.51 11.60
CA LEU A 215 -7.78 4.70 10.86
C LEU A 215 -7.39 3.22 10.87
N ARG A 216 -6.11 2.91 10.66
CA ARG A 216 -5.58 1.55 10.78
C ARG A 216 -5.83 0.94 12.17
N LYS A 217 -5.62 1.68 13.24
CA LYS A 217 -5.88 1.23 14.62
C LYS A 217 -7.36 0.92 14.85
N ILE A 218 -8.25 1.79 14.36
CA ILE A 218 -9.70 1.59 14.48
C ILE A 218 -10.12 0.28 13.79
N VAL A 219 -9.71 0.08 12.53
CA VAL A 219 -10.04 -1.14 11.79
C VAL A 219 -9.46 -2.38 12.48
N ARG A 220 -8.23 -2.31 12.97
CA ARG A 220 -7.59 -3.43 13.68
C ARG A 220 -8.20 -3.72 15.05
N SER A 221 -8.86 -2.77 15.70
CA SER A 221 -9.51 -2.99 17.00
C SER A 221 -10.67 -3.99 16.92
N THR A 222 -11.24 -4.21 15.73
CA THR A 222 -12.25 -5.26 15.51
C THR A 222 -11.68 -6.67 15.69
N GLY A 223 -10.36 -6.87 15.56
CA GLY A 223 -9.73 -8.20 15.55
C GLY A 223 -10.06 -9.03 14.30
N ARG A 224 -10.82 -8.49 13.34
CA ARG A 224 -11.40 -9.20 12.19
C ARG A 224 -10.79 -8.82 10.85
N VAL A 225 -9.62 -8.19 10.85
CA VAL A 225 -8.87 -7.82 9.64
C VAL A 225 -7.55 -8.55 9.56
N ARG A 226 -7.07 -8.79 8.36
CA ARG A 226 -5.77 -9.42 8.13
C ARG A 226 -4.65 -8.47 8.49
N THR A 227 -3.53 -9.03 8.92
CA THR A 227 -2.32 -8.31 9.26
C THR A 227 -1.13 -8.89 8.50
N GLY A 228 -0.04 -8.13 8.41
CA GLY A 228 1.16 -8.54 7.69
C GLY A 228 1.36 -7.81 6.37
N ALA A 229 2.37 -8.26 5.61
CA ALA A 229 2.72 -7.64 4.32
C ALA A 229 1.59 -7.84 3.30
N GLY A 230 1.15 -6.75 2.66
CA GLY A 230 0.10 -6.79 1.64
C GLY A 230 -1.34 -6.82 2.16
N ALA A 231 -1.57 -6.93 3.50
CA ALA A 231 -2.91 -6.95 4.08
C ALA A 231 -3.61 -5.58 4.06
N ALA A 232 -2.84 -4.51 4.02
CA ALA A 232 -3.34 -3.14 3.89
C ALA A 232 -2.47 -2.33 2.93
N ARG A 233 -3.08 -1.41 2.19
CA ARG A 233 -2.42 -0.42 1.35
C ARG A 233 -3.16 0.90 1.46
N GLN A 234 -2.44 2.00 1.27
CA GLN A 234 -2.99 3.34 1.27
C GLN A 234 -2.80 3.95 -0.11
N ASP A 235 -3.86 4.55 -0.65
CA ASP A 235 -3.80 5.45 -1.78
C ASP A 235 -3.93 6.87 -1.21
N VAL A 236 -2.97 7.73 -1.54
CA VAL A 236 -2.84 9.04 -0.90
C VAL A 236 -3.08 10.14 -1.91
N ASN A 237 -4.10 10.94 -1.68
CA ASN A 237 -4.46 12.06 -2.53
C ASN A 237 -3.76 13.34 -2.05
N VAL A 238 -3.10 14.06 -2.96
CA VAL A 238 -2.39 15.32 -2.64
C VAL A 238 -2.76 16.40 -3.65
N SER A 239 -2.94 17.62 -3.18
CA SER A 239 -3.06 18.81 -4.02
C SER A 239 -2.43 20.03 -3.35
N VAL A 240 -2.04 21.01 -4.18
CA VAL A 240 -1.59 22.36 -3.76
C VAL A 240 -2.46 23.41 -4.42
N THR A 241 -2.35 24.68 -3.99
CA THR A 241 -3.06 25.81 -4.62
C THR A 241 -2.69 25.93 -6.09
N GLY A 242 -3.69 26.00 -6.96
CA GLY A 242 -3.50 26.03 -8.42
C GLY A 242 -3.14 24.70 -9.05
N GLY A 243 -2.98 23.64 -8.22
CA GLY A 243 -2.76 22.28 -8.65
C GLY A 243 -4.06 21.49 -8.84
N THR A 244 -3.94 20.18 -8.95
CA THR A 244 -5.06 19.24 -9.05
C THR A 244 -4.90 18.09 -8.06
N ARG A 245 -5.97 17.33 -7.83
CA ARG A 245 -5.90 16.11 -7.05
C ARG A 245 -5.08 15.06 -7.78
N ILE A 246 -3.96 14.67 -7.20
CA ILE A 246 -3.14 13.55 -7.65
C ILE A 246 -3.21 12.44 -6.62
N GLU A 247 -3.50 11.24 -7.08
CA GLU A 247 -3.55 10.03 -6.29
C GLU A 247 -2.23 9.25 -6.41
N ILE A 248 -1.56 9.01 -5.28
CA ILE A 248 -0.37 8.14 -5.19
C ILE A 248 -0.85 6.77 -4.72
N LYS A 249 -0.77 5.77 -5.61
CA LYS A 249 -1.30 4.44 -5.36
C LYS A 249 -0.34 3.50 -4.64
N GLY A 250 -0.93 2.58 -3.88
CA GLY A 250 -0.25 1.42 -3.37
C GLY A 250 0.84 1.70 -2.35
N VAL A 251 0.71 2.74 -1.51
CA VAL A 251 1.69 3.03 -0.46
C VAL A 251 1.65 1.93 0.61
N PRO A 252 2.70 1.09 0.74
CA PRO A 252 2.64 -0.12 1.57
C PRO A 252 2.91 0.15 3.06
N ARG A 253 3.51 1.29 3.38
CA ARG A 253 3.93 1.63 4.75
C ARG A 253 3.57 3.07 5.09
N ILE A 254 2.88 3.27 6.18
CA ILE A 254 2.49 4.59 6.69
C ILE A 254 3.71 5.50 6.88
N ALA A 255 4.86 4.93 7.31
CA ALA A 255 6.10 5.69 7.47
C ALA A 255 6.62 6.35 6.18
N ASN A 256 6.21 5.87 5.00
CA ASN A 256 6.62 6.45 3.71
C ASN A 256 5.72 7.63 3.29
N ILE A 257 4.52 7.75 3.86
CA ILE A 257 3.52 8.77 3.49
C ILE A 257 4.09 10.18 3.57
N PRO A 258 4.80 10.59 4.64
CA PRO A 258 5.26 11.97 4.75
C PRO A 258 6.18 12.40 3.60
N LEU A 259 7.17 11.58 3.25
CA LEU A 259 8.11 11.92 2.18
C LEU A 259 7.43 11.86 0.80
N LEU A 260 6.55 10.90 0.56
CA LEU A 260 5.79 10.79 -0.68
C LEU A 260 4.87 11.99 -0.92
N THR A 261 4.14 12.42 0.11
CA THR A 261 3.21 13.57 0.00
C THR A 261 3.95 14.89 -0.11
N TYR A 262 5.10 15.03 0.55
CA TYR A 262 5.99 16.16 0.34
C TYR A 262 6.48 16.22 -1.11
N ASN A 263 7.00 15.11 -1.64
CA ASN A 263 7.51 15.06 -3.00
C ASN A 263 6.41 15.35 -4.05
N GLU A 264 5.19 14.89 -3.82
CA GLU A 264 4.08 15.22 -4.71
C GLU A 264 3.70 16.71 -4.63
N ALA A 265 3.66 17.30 -3.44
CA ALA A 265 3.42 18.72 -3.28
C ALA A 265 4.52 19.57 -3.95
N MET A 266 5.79 19.18 -3.76
CA MET A 266 6.95 19.77 -4.45
C MET A 266 6.81 19.64 -5.98
N ARG A 267 6.44 18.46 -6.45
CA ARG A 267 6.23 18.21 -7.88
C ARG A 267 5.19 19.15 -8.47
N GLN A 268 4.01 19.21 -7.88
CA GLN A 268 2.93 20.08 -8.36
C GLN A 268 3.36 21.54 -8.39
N TRP A 269 3.96 22.02 -7.31
CA TRP A 269 4.45 23.39 -7.24
C TRP A 269 5.48 23.71 -8.33
N ASN A 270 6.46 22.82 -8.51
CA ASN A 270 7.52 23.02 -9.51
C ASN A 270 6.98 22.89 -10.96
N LEU A 271 5.96 22.08 -11.20
CA LEU A 271 5.29 22.02 -12.51
C LEU A 271 4.50 23.30 -12.80
N LEU A 272 3.89 23.93 -11.79
CA LEU A 272 3.25 25.24 -11.95
C LEU A 272 4.30 26.31 -12.29
N LEU A 273 5.46 26.30 -11.66
CA LEU A 273 6.57 27.20 -12.00
C LEU A 273 7.11 26.93 -13.41
N LEU A 274 7.21 25.68 -13.83
CA LEU A 274 7.60 25.29 -15.19
C LEU A 274 6.60 25.83 -16.22
N ARG A 275 5.30 25.75 -15.94
CA ARG A 275 4.24 26.34 -16.77
C ARG A 275 4.45 27.85 -16.96
N GLU A 276 4.72 28.58 -15.88
CA GLU A 276 4.95 30.04 -15.96
C GLU A 276 6.22 30.35 -16.75
N GLU A 277 7.27 29.55 -16.61
CA GLU A 277 8.49 29.70 -17.43
C GLU A 277 8.24 29.43 -18.91
N LEU A 278 7.50 28.38 -19.25
CA LEU A 278 7.08 28.10 -20.63
C LEU A 278 6.26 29.25 -21.21
N LYS A 279 5.30 29.76 -20.45
CA LYS A 279 4.50 30.93 -20.85
C LYS A 279 5.38 32.16 -21.09
N ARG A 280 6.38 32.43 -20.24
CA ARG A 280 7.35 33.52 -20.40
C ARG A 280 8.16 33.39 -21.71
N ARG A 281 8.42 32.15 -22.16
CA ARG A 281 9.07 31.84 -23.43
C ARG A 281 8.11 31.87 -24.64
N GLY A 282 6.83 32.17 -24.44
CA GLY A 282 5.82 32.15 -25.49
C GLY A 282 5.33 30.75 -25.88
N VAL A 283 5.66 29.73 -25.06
CA VAL A 283 5.20 28.34 -25.27
C VAL A 283 3.93 28.12 -24.45
N THR A 284 2.79 28.13 -25.12
CA THR A 284 1.44 27.91 -24.56
C THR A 284 0.81 26.64 -25.18
N PRO A 285 -0.33 26.15 -24.69
CA PRO A 285 -1.03 25.02 -25.32
C PRO A 285 -1.30 25.23 -26.82
N GLU A 286 -1.51 26.47 -27.27
CA GLU A 286 -1.82 26.85 -28.65
C GLU A 286 -0.55 26.98 -29.51
N THR A 287 0.53 27.49 -28.91
CA THR A 287 1.79 27.76 -29.63
C THR A 287 2.78 26.59 -29.56
N PHE A 288 2.53 25.60 -28.68
CA PHE A 288 3.39 24.42 -28.56
C PHE A 288 3.57 23.73 -29.90
N ARG A 289 4.82 23.44 -30.26
CA ARG A 289 5.19 22.69 -31.48
C ARG A 289 6.20 21.62 -31.13
N SER A 290 6.08 20.50 -31.80
CA SER A 290 7.06 19.40 -31.77
C SER A 290 7.10 18.69 -33.09
N THR A 291 8.27 18.16 -33.47
CA THR A 291 8.45 17.34 -34.70
C THR A 291 9.11 16.02 -34.31
N VAL A 292 8.84 14.99 -35.12
CA VAL A 292 9.38 13.64 -34.90
C VAL A 292 10.13 13.19 -36.15
N HIS A 293 11.33 12.67 -35.97
CA HIS A 293 12.24 12.26 -37.02
C HIS A 293 12.86 10.88 -36.72
N ASP A 294 12.96 10.00 -37.74
CA ASP A 294 13.76 8.76 -37.64
C ASP A 294 15.23 9.11 -37.81
N VAL A 295 16.03 8.93 -36.77
CA VAL A 295 17.47 9.19 -36.79
C VAL A 295 18.30 7.90 -36.65
N THR A 296 17.70 6.74 -36.82
CA THR A 296 18.36 5.42 -36.69
C THR A 296 19.63 5.33 -37.53
N LYS A 297 19.60 5.84 -38.77
CA LYS A 297 20.77 5.79 -39.66
C LYS A 297 21.95 6.64 -39.16
N LEU A 298 21.67 7.78 -38.52
CA LEU A 298 22.69 8.69 -37.99
C LEU A 298 23.44 8.08 -36.77
N LEU A 299 22.78 7.20 -36.04
CA LEU A 299 23.29 6.62 -34.79
C LEU A 299 23.86 5.20 -34.93
N ARG A 300 24.03 4.68 -36.13
CA ARG A 300 24.61 3.34 -36.38
C ARG A 300 26.03 3.16 -35.81
N LYS A 301 26.78 4.25 -35.70
CA LYS A 301 28.17 4.23 -35.21
C LYS A 301 28.31 4.92 -33.85
N THR A 302 27.23 5.15 -33.14
CA THR A 302 27.27 5.80 -31.83
C THR A 302 28.10 4.99 -30.83
N ARG A 303 28.79 5.70 -29.93
CA ARG A 303 29.50 5.08 -28.79
C ARG A 303 28.61 4.89 -27.57
N TYR A 304 27.44 5.54 -27.52
CA TYR A 304 26.54 5.41 -26.43
C TYR A 304 25.90 4.01 -26.42
N GLN A 305 26.30 3.21 -25.44
CA GLN A 305 26.03 1.77 -25.40
C GLN A 305 24.53 1.42 -25.51
N PRO A 306 23.56 2.04 -24.78
CA PRO A 306 22.16 1.66 -24.87
C PRO A 306 21.58 1.82 -26.30
N VAL A 307 21.91 2.90 -26.98
CA VAL A 307 21.44 3.15 -28.36
C VAL A 307 22.15 2.23 -29.35
N ARG A 308 23.46 2.00 -29.17
CA ARG A 308 24.25 1.08 -30.03
C ARG A 308 23.67 -0.34 -29.98
N GLU A 309 23.39 -0.85 -28.78
CA GLU A 309 22.82 -2.18 -28.57
C GLU A 309 21.41 -2.27 -29.16
N ALA A 310 20.57 -1.25 -28.96
CA ALA A 310 19.24 -1.19 -29.53
C ALA A 310 19.28 -1.23 -31.07
N VAL A 311 20.15 -0.43 -31.70
CA VAL A 311 20.28 -0.42 -33.17
C VAL A 311 20.84 -1.75 -33.70
N ALA A 312 21.79 -2.35 -32.98
CA ALA A 312 22.33 -3.69 -33.33
C ALA A 312 21.26 -4.78 -33.24
N ALA A 313 20.32 -4.66 -32.31
CA ALA A 313 19.15 -5.53 -32.17
C ALA A 313 18.02 -5.25 -33.19
N GLY A 314 18.23 -4.33 -34.13
CA GLY A 314 17.23 -3.99 -35.15
C GLY A 314 16.17 -2.98 -34.72
N ASN A 315 16.31 -2.40 -33.53
CA ASN A 315 15.40 -1.37 -33.04
C ASN A 315 15.59 -0.04 -33.80
N ARG A 316 14.56 0.81 -33.72
CA ARG A 316 14.56 2.16 -34.30
C ARG A 316 14.93 3.20 -33.23
N VAL A 317 15.44 4.33 -33.70
CA VAL A 317 15.69 5.50 -32.86
C VAL A 317 14.91 6.69 -33.43
N SER A 318 13.99 7.23 -32.65
CA SER A 318 13.24 8.44 -32.99
C SER A 318 13.80 9.63 -32.22
N CYS A 319 13.82 10.78 -32.89
CA CYS A 319 14.16 12.08 -32.33
C CYS A 319 12.91 12.93 -32.25
N VAL A 320 12.59 13.42 -31.08
CA VAL A 320 11.50 14.39 -30.86
C VAL A 320 12.12 15.74 -30.57
N VAL A 321 11.82 16.74 -31.39
CA VAL A 321 12.20 18.13 -31.17
C VAL A 321 11.09 18.84 -30.39
N LEU A 322 11.43 19.44 -29.25
CA LEU A 322 10.55 20.22 -28.42
C LEU A 322 10.95 21.70 -28.53
N ASN A 323 10.14 22.49 -29.27
CA ASN A 323 10.47 23.88 -29.53
C ASN A 323 10.33 24.74 -28.26
N GLY A 324 11.34 25.56 -27.98
CA GLY A 324 11.39 26.46 -26.82
C GLY A 324 11.68 25.78 -25.47
N PHE A 325 12.03 24.48 -25.46
CA PHE A 325 12.27 23.71 -24.22
C PHE A 325 13.72 23.67 -23.76
N ARG A 326 14.64 24.45 -24.35
CA ARG A 326 16.05 24.42 -23.98
C ARG A 326 16.25 24.51 -22.46
N GLY A 327 16.94 23.51 -21.89
CA GLY A 327 17.26 23.40 -20.48
C GLY A 327 16.11 22.98 -19.56
N LEU A 328 14.86 22.92 -20.07
CA LEU A 328 13.69 22.63 -19.22
C LEU A 328 13.54 21.15 -18.86
N LEU A 329 14.18 20.21 -19.57
CA LEU A 329 14.16 18.82 -19.17
C LEU A 329 14.98 18.57 -17.89
N ARG A 330 15.82 19.52 -17.49
CA ARG A 330 16.53 19.56 -16.20
C ARG A 330 15.79 20.30 -15.10
N TRP A 331 14.55 20.73 -15.34
CA TRP A 331 13.72 21.35 -14.33
C TRP A 331 13.41 20.35 -13.23
N GLN A 332 13.81 20.68 -12.00
CA GLN A 332 13.57 19.79 -10.87
C GLN A 332 12.07 19.72 -10.55
N THR A 333 11.53 18.54 -10.44
CA THR A 333 10.11 18.29 -10.10
C THR A 333 9.95 17.77 -8.68
N GLN A 334 10.77 16.81 -8.28
CA GLN A 334 10.79 16.22 -6.94
C GLN A 334 12.25 16.19 -6.42
N THR A 335 12.48 15.68 -5.23
CA THR A 335 13.84 15.49 -4.71
C THR A 335 14.66 14.67 -5.71
N ASP A 336 15.79 15.20 -6.15
CA ASP A 336 16.72 14.61 -7.12
C ASP A 336 16.07 14.06 -8.40
N THR A 337 14.88 14.57 -8.73
CA THR A 337 14.10 14.13 -9.88
C THR A 337 13.74 15.31 -10.78
N TYR A 338 13.88 15.13 -12.09
CA TYR A 338 13.77 16.17 -13.09
C TYR A 338 12.62 15.90 -14.08
N PHE A 339 12.21 16.93 -14.83
CA PHE A 339 11.11 16.82 -15.80
C PHE A 339 11.33 15.77 -16.87
N SER A 340 12.59 15.50 -17.25
CA SER A 340 12.93 14.36 -18.13
C SER A 340 12.43 13.02 -17.59
N ARG A 341 12.37 12.84 -16.26
CA ARG A 341 11.84 11.61 -15.65
C ARG A 341 10.34 11.48 -15.83
N GLU A 342 9.59 12.59 -15.78
CA GLU A 342 8.15 12.60 -16.06
C GLU A 342 7.87 12.08 -17.50
N ILE A 343 8.70 12.49 -18.47
CA ILE A 343 8.63 12.02 -19.86
C ILE A 343 9.03 10.53 -19.96
N SER A 344 10.14 10.15 -19.34
CA SER A 344 10.64 8.76 -19.33
C SER A 344 9.61 7.79 -18.75
N ASP A 345 8.94 8.17 -17.67
CA ASP A 345 7.92 7.32 -17.03
C ASP A 345 6.68 7.14 -17.94
N ARG A 346 6.25 8.19 -18.66
CA ARG A 346 5.17 8.07 -19.66
C ARG A 346 5.54 7.10 -20.79
N VAL A 347 6.75 7.23 -21.33
CA VAL A 347 7.28 6.33 -22.36
C VAL A 347 7.36 4.89 -21.83
N ARG A 348 7.84 4.70 -20.59
CA ARG A 348 7.95 3.39 -19.94
C ARG A 348 6.59 2.69 -19.82
N VAL A 349 5.57 3.42 -19.37
CA VAL A 349 4.25 2.84 -19.09
C VAL A 349 3.42 2.67 -20.36
N VAL A 350 3.29 3.73 -21.18
CA VAL A 350 2.34 3.75 -22.31
C VAL A 350 2.92 3.10 -23.57
N ALA A 351 4.21 3.30 -23.84
CA ALA A 351 4.89 2.65 -24.96
C ALA A 351 5.58 1.33 -24.59
N CYS A 352 5.43 0.88 -23.33
CA CYS A 352 6.01 -0.38 -22.82
C CYS A 352 7.52 -0.50 -22.97
N LEU A 353 8.26 0.63 -23.07
CA LEU A 353 9.72 0.66 -23.11
C LEU A 353 10.28 0.61 -21.67
N THR A 354 10.22 -0.56 -21.07
CA THR A 354 10.48 -0.77 -19.62
C THR A 354 11.96 -0.79 -19.23
N VAL A 355 12.88 -0.96 -20.19
CA VAL A 355 14.33 -0.96 -19.94
C VAL A 355 14.82 0.48 -19.87
N LEU A 356 15.47 0.84 -18.76
CA LEU A 356 16.02 2.17 -18.54
C LEU A 356 17.54 2.21 -18.80
N PRO A 357 18.10 3.31 -19.31
CA PRO A 357 17.40 4.50 -19.81
C PRO A 357 16.62 4.22 -21.09
N ASN A 358 15.39 4.74 -21.19
CA ASN A 358 14.56 4.61 -22.39
C ASN A 358 14.52 5.88 -23.24
N ILE A 359 14.97 7.01 -22.69
CA ILE A 359 15.19 8.27 -23.39
C ILE A 359 16.52 8.91 -22.98
N ILE A 360 17.08 9.75 -23.85
CA ILE A 360 18.11 10.75 -23.55
C ILE A 360 17.75 12.07 -24.20
N HIS A 361 18.34 13.17 -23.75
CA HIS A 361 18.03 14.52 -24.26
C HIS A 361 19.25 15.42 -24.33
N SER A 362 19.20 16.43 -25.22
CA SER A 362 20.29 17.36 -25.46
C SER A 362 20.66 18.26 -24.28
N ASP A 363 19.77 18.37 -23.30
CA ASP A 363 20.01 19.15 -22.06
C ASP A 363 20.77 18.35 -20.99
N SER A 364 21.04 17.05 -21.21
CA SER A 364 21.72 16.20 -20.24
C SER A 364 23.18 16.64 -20.04
N PRO A 365 23.66 16.79 -18.79
CA PRO A 365 25.01 17.30 -18.52
C PRO A 365 26.12 16.28 -18.69
N SER A 366 25.83 14.99 -18.80
CA SER A 366 26.84 13.93 -18.74
C SER A 366 26.49 12.70 -19.58
N GLU A 367 27.53 11.99 -20.00
CA GLU A 367 27.63 10.60 -20.48
C GLU A 367 26.50 10.06 -21.38
N THR A 368 26.05 10.89 -22.33
CA THR A 368 25.16 10.48 -23.41
C THR A 368 25.94 10.46 -24.74
N LEU A 369 25.34 10.93 -25.81
CA LEU A 369 26.03 11.07 -27.11
C LEU A 369 27.16 12.10 -27.05
N ALA A 370 28.19 11.94 -27.87
CA ALA A 370 29.19 12.95 -28.05
C ALA A 370 28.59 14.27 -28.56
N THR A 371 29.21 15.40 -28.22
CA THR A 371 28.79 16.73 -28.66
C THR A 371 28.63 16.83 -30.19
N SER A 372 29.53 16.19 -30.93
CA SER A 372 29.47 16.11 -32.41
C SER A 372 28.27 15.31 -32.91
N GLU A 373 27.88 14.24 -32.20
CA GLU A 373 26.69 13.46 -32.55
C GLU A 373 25.43 14.29 -32.31
N TRP A 374 25.33 14.99 -31.16
CA TRP A 374 24.23 15.92 -30.89
C TRP A 374 24.14 17.03 -31.94
N ALA A 375 25.27 17.66 -32.31
CA ALA A 375 25.31 18.69 -33.35
C ALA A 375 24.82 18.15 -34.71
N THR A 376 25.23 16.93 -35.08
CA THR A 376 24.80 16.28 -36.31
C THR A 376 23.29 16.01 -36.31
N ILE A 377 22.75 15.51 -35.20
CA ILE A 377 21.30 15.26 -35.05
C ILE A 377 20.54 16.57 -35.15
N ARG A 378 20.90 17.60 -34.33
CA ARG A 378 20.23 18.91 -34.34
C ARG A 378 20.15 19.49 -35.74
N LYS A 379 21.27 19.46 -36.49
CA LYS A 379 21.31 19.92 -37.86
C LYS A 379 20.39 19.11 -38.76
N ALA A 380 20.39 17.78 -38.65
CA ALA A 380 19.58 16.90 -39.48
C ALA A 380 18.07 17.05 -39.25
N VAL A 381 17.65 17.37 -38.01
CA VAL A 381 16.23 17.55 -37.68
C VAL A 381 15.77 19.02 -37.69
N GLY A 382 16.67 19.96 -38.00
CA GLY A 382 16.35 21.39 -38.08
C GLY A 382 16.04 22.03 -36.70
N ALA A 383 16.62 21.49 -35.61
CA ALA A 383 16.38 22.04 -34.28
C ALA A 383 17.12 23.37 -34.07
N GLY A 384 16.40 24.40 -33.63
CA GLY A 384 16.91 25.72 -33.28
C GLY A 384 17.66 25.74 -31.95
N ASP A 385 18.29 26.89 -31.64
CA ASP A 385 19.08 27.02 -30.40
C ASP A 385 18.24 26.94 -29.13
N ASP A 386 16.99 27.36 -29.18
CA ASP A 386 16.05 27.34 -28.05
C ASP A 386 15.31 26.01 -27.90
N ASP A 387 15.59 25.02 -28.76
CA ASP A 387 14.90 23.75 -28.75
C ASP A 387 15.67 22.70 -27.96
N THR A 388 14.92 21.75 -27.39
CA THR A 388 15.46 20.51 -26.82
C THR A 388 15.17 19.35 -27.74
N VAL A 389 16.15 18.48 -27.93
CA VAL A 389 16.08 17.25 -28.69
C VAL A 389 16.02 16.07 -27.73
N VAL A 390 15.01 15.21 -27.88
CA VAL A 390 14.83 13.99 -27.07
C VAL A 390 14.95 12.78 -28.00
N LEU A 391 15.78 11.83 -27.64
CA LEU A 391 15.90 10.55 -28.34
C LEU A 391 15.21 9.45 -27.54
N VAL A 392 14.48 8.59 -28.26
CA VAL A 392 13.85 7.38 -27.74
C VAL A 392 14.15 6.23 -28.69
N TRP A 393 14.31 5.01 -28.18
CA TRP A 393 14.64 3.84 -28.98
C TRP A 393 13.89 2.60 -28.50
N GLY A 394 13.56 1.72 -29.44
CA GLY A 394 12.83 0.48 -29.18
C GLY A 394 12.33 -0.20 -30.45
N PRO A 395 11.47 -1.23 -30.31
CA PRO A 395 10.82 -1.90 -31.43
C PRO A 395 10.06 -0.92 -32.33
N ALA A 396 10.09 -1.17 -33.65
CA ALA A 396 9.45 -0.26 -34.62
C ALA A 396 7.97 0.01 -34.33
N GLN A 397 7.27 -1.00 -33.82
CA GLN A 397 5.83 -0.92 -33.51
C GLN A 397 5.50 0.08 -32.38
N ASP A 398 6.48 0.36 -31.46
CA ASP A 398 6.27 1.18 -30.26
C ASP A 398 6.73 2.63 -30.47
N MET A 399 7.50 2.89 -31.53
CA MET A 399 8.14 4.18 -31.74
C MET A 399 7.13 5.33 -31.93
N LYS A 400 6.01 5.06 -32.59
CA LYS A 400 4.94 6.06 -32.77
C LYS A 400 4.35 6.46 -31.42
N THR A 401 4.02 5.47 -30.57
CA THR A 401 3.48 5.70 -29.23
C THR A 401 4.51 6.43 -28.36
N ALA A 402 5.76 5.97 -28.33
CA ALA A 402 6.82 6.57 -27.52
C ALA A 402 7.07 8.03 -27.89
N SER A 403 7.19 8.34 -29.19
CA SER A 403 7.39 9.72 -29.67
C SER A 403 6.19 10.62 -29.35
N SER A 404 4.97 10.09 -29.49
CA SER A 404 3.75 10.82 -29.15
C SER A 404 3.67 11.14 -27.66
N GLU A 405 4.02 10.17 -26.77
CA GLU A 405 3.97 10.39 -25.31
C GLU A 405 5.01 11.42 -24.84
N ILE A 406 6.19 11.50 -25.48
CA ILE A 406 7.14 12.60 -25.24
C ILE A 406 6.50 13.95 -25.54
N ALA A 407 5.89 14.09 -26.72
CA ALA A 407 5.25 15.33 -27.15
C ALA A 407 4.02 15.67 -26.28
N ILE A 408 3.18 14.69 -25.95
CA ILE A 408 2.00 14.86 -25.08
C ILE A 408 2.44 15.36 -23.71
N ARG A 409 3.42 14.69 -23.05
CA ARG A 409 3.87 15.10 -21.72
C ARG A 409 4.51 16.49 -21.72
N ALA A 410 5.27 16.84 -22.76
CA ALA A 410 5.82 18.17 -22.91
C ALA A 410 4.70 19.22 -23.10
N LYS A 411 3.68 18.94 -23.90
CA LYS A 411 2.52 19.82 -24.06
C LYS A 411 1.73 20.00 -22.77
N GLU A 412 1.51 18.94 -22.00
CA GLU A 412 0.84 19.01 -20.70
C GLU A 412 1.55 19.97 -19.70
N ALA A 413 2.88 20.11 -19.80
CA ALA A 413 3.60 21.07 -18.98
C ALA A 413 3.19 22.53 -19.25
N THR A 414 2.68 22.86 -20.42
CA THR A 414 2.15 24.20 -20.75
C THR A 414 0.81 24.48 -20.04
N VAL A 415 0.07 23.43 -19.66
CA VAL A 415 -1.17 23.52 -18.87
C VAL A 415 -0.86 23.49 -17.37
N GLY A 416 0.15 22.71 -16.99
CA GLY A 416 0.60 22.54 -15.60
C GLY A 416 0.64 21.10 -15.16
N ILE A 417 -0.33 20.69 -14.33
CA ILE A 417 -0.35 19.36 -13.73
C ILE A 417 -1.35 18.46 -14.50
N PRO A 418 -0.90 17.36 -15.10
CA PRO A 418 -1.80 16.45 -15.79
C PRO A 418 -2.67 15.69 -14.77
N SER A 419 -3.89 15.31 -15.19
CA SER A 419 -4.79 14.46 -14.42
C SER A 419 -4.35 13.01 -14.55
N GLU A 420 -3.65 12.50 -13.54
CA GLU A 420 -3.05 11.17 -13.55
C GLU A 420 -3.00 10.55 -12.16
N THR A 421 -2.84 9.21 -12.10
CA THR A 421 -2.43 8.50 -10.88
C THR A 421 -0.94 8.20 -10.91
N ARG A 422 -0.35 8.11 -9.74
CA ARG A 422 1.08 7.88 -9.59
C ARG A 422 1.37 6.70 -8.69
N GLN A 423 2.44 5.98 -8.94
CA GLN A 423 2.92 4.90 -8.07
C GLN A 423 3.96 5.43 -7.08
N ALA A 424 3.92 4.91 -5.85
CA ALA A 424 4.94 5.18 -4.86
C ALA A 424 6.26 4.46 -5.20
N LEU A 425 7.39 5.17 -5.15
CA LEU A 425 8.72 4.62 -5.37
C LEU A 425 9.45 4.43 -4.04
N ARG A 426 10.47 3.56 -4.05
CA ARG A 426 11.21 3.17 -2.83
C ARG A 426 12.01 4.32 -2.20
N ASP A 427 12.45 5.28 -3.01
CA ASP A 427 13.19 6.47 -2.60
C ASP A 427 12.32 7.59 -2.02
N GLY A 428 11.01 7.39 -1.95
CA GLY A 428 10.04 8.37 -1.46
C GLY A 428 9.59 9.37 -2.52
N THR A 429 10.02 9.23 -3.77
CA THR A 429 9.44 9.93 -4.92
C THR A 429 8.27 9.14 -5.49
N ASN A 430 7.59 9.69 -6.46
CA ASN A 430 6.52 9.01 -7.17
C ASN A 430 6.69 9.13 -8.69
N GLY A 431 6.20 8.14 -9.44
CA GLY A 431 6.27 8.06 -10.89
C GLY A 431 4.89 7.91 -11.52
N PHE A 432 4.78 8.20 -12.83
CA PHE A 432 3.55 8.02 -13.58
C PHE A 432 3.09 6.56 -13.54
N GLU A 433 1.81 6.34 -13.25
CA GLU A 433 1.17 5.03 -13.31
C GLU A 433 0.18 4.94 -14.47
N ARG A 434 -0.83 5.83 -14.49
CA ARG A 434 -1.84 5.90 -15.55
C ARG A 434 -2.56 7.25 -15.54
N ILE A 435 -3.38 7.50 -16.57
CA ILE A 435 -4.31 8.63 -16.60
C ILE A 435 -5.40 8.40 -15.54
N LEU A 436 -5.84 9.47 -14.86
CA LEU A 436 -6.90 9.37 -13.86
C LEU A 436 -8.21 8.92 -14.55
N PRO A 437 -8.87 7.86 -14.05
CA PRO A 437 -10.15 7.41 -14.58
C PRO A 437 -11.25 8.46 -14.43
N GLY A 438 -12.14 8.50 -15.41
CA GLY A 438 -13.37 9.28 -15.34
C GLY A 438 -14.45 8.64 -14.44
N PRO A 439 -15.59 9.34 -14.21
CA PRO A 439 -16.71 8.80 -13.45
C PRO A 439 -17.45 7.66 -14.19
N ASP A 440 -17.33 7.60 -15.51
CA ASP A 440 -18.12 6.73 -16.41
C ASP A 440 -17.74 5.25 -16.36
N ARG A 441 -16.80 4.88 -15.48
CA ARG A 441 -16.37 3.49 -15.30
C ARG A 441 -17.21 2.67 -14.32
N MET A 442 -18.18 3.27 -13.64
CA MET A 442 -19.05 2.59 -12.66
C MET A 442 -20.46 2.42 -13.23
N TYR A 443 -20.99 1.21 -13.11
CA TYR A 443 -22.35 0.87 -13.50
C TYR A 443 -22.93 -0.20 -12.57
N PRO A 444 -24.29 -0.33 -12.46
CA PRO A 444 -24.92 -1.30 -11.59
C PRO A 444 -24.54 -2.74 -11.97
N ASP A 445 -24.37 -3.60 -10.97
CA ASP A 445 -24.29 -5.04 -11.19
C ASP A 445 -25.69 -5.60 -11.50
N THR A 446 -25.79 -6.44 -12.52
CA THR A 446 -27.04 -7.04 -12.96
C THR A 446 -27.24 -8.49 -12.49
N ASP A 447 -26.19 -9.10 -11.90
CA ASP A 447 -26.20 -10.50 -11.48
C ASP A 447 -26.65 -10.66 -10.02
N LEU A 448 -26.48 -9.61 -9.22
CA LEU A 448 -26.69 -9.67 -7.76
C LEU A 448 -27.87 -8.77 -7.34
N PRO A 449 -28.88 -9.34 -6.66
CA PRO A 449 -29.99 -8.53 -6.16
C PRO A 449 -29.53 -7.64 -5.01
N PRO A 450 -30.20 -6.49 -4.78
CA PRO A 450 -29.98 -5.67 -3.61
C PRO A 450 -30.20 -6.42 -2.31
N LYS A 451 -29.40 -6.10 -1.28
CA LYS A 451 -29.45 -6.74 0.03
C LYS A 451 -29.82 -5.75 1.12
N ARG A 452 -30.95 -5.96 1.79
CA ARG A 452 -31.40 -5.10 2.90
C ARG A 452 -30.56 -5.26 4.15
N ILE A 453 -30.33 -4.14 4.83
CA ILE A 453 -29.71 -4.07 6.16
C ILE A 453 -30.82 -3.74 7.15
N THR A 454 -31.19 -4.70 8.02
CA THR A 454 -32.26 -4.50 9.00
C THR A 454 -31.74 -3.83 10.27
N ALA A 455 -32.63 -3.14 10.99
CA ALA A 455 -32.32 -2.54 12.29
C ALA A 455 -31.84 -3.60 13.31
N ASP A 456 -32.44 -4.80 13.29
CA ASP A 456 -31.99 -5.92 14.14
C ASP A 456 -30.59 -6.39 13.81
N HIS A 457 -30.22 -6.41 12.52
CA HIS A 457 -28.87 -6.75 12.09
C HIS A 457 -27.87 -5.72 12.64
N LEU A 458 -28.13 -4.44 12.44
CA LEU A 458 -27.30 -3.37 13.00
C LEU A 458 -27.27 -3.38 14.52
N GLY A 459 -28.38 -3.69 15.19
CA GLY A 459 -28.46 -3.83 16.65
C GLY A 459 -27.52 -4.90 17.19
N ARG A 460 -27.48 -6.09 16.54
CA ARG A 460 -26.55 -7.16 16.90
C ARG A 460 -25.08 -6.74 16.71
N ILE A 461 -24.76 -6.00 15.65
CA ILE A 461 -23.38 -5.52 15.44
C ILE A 461 -23.02 -4.48 16.49
N ARG A 462 -23.90 -3.49 16.76
CA ARG A 462 -23.68 -2.46 17.77
C ARG A 462 -23.42 -3.02 19.16
N SER A 463 -24.10 -4.11 19.54
CA SER A 463 -23.92 -4.74 20.87
C SER A 463 -22.54 -5.36 21.09
N ARG A 464 -21.78 -5.64 20.02
CA ARG A 464 -20.44 -6.25 20.06
C ARG A 464 -19.32 -5.31 19.66
N LEU A 465 -19.61 -4.02 19.39
CA LEU A 465 -18.58 -3.08 19.01
C LEU A 465 -17.49 -2.97 20.10
N PRO A 466 -16.20 -3.00 19.73
CA PRO A 466 -15.14 -2.71 20.67
C PRO A 466 -15.23 -1.24 21.14
N LYS A 467 -14.68 -0.97 22.31
CA LYS A 467 -14.49 0.41 22.76
C LYS A 467 -13.58 1.17 21.79
N PRO A 468 -13.77 2.50 21.64
CA PRO A 468 -12.87 3.31 20.83
C PRO A 468 -11.41 3.11 21.23
N ILE A 469 -10.54 2.86 20.26
CA ILE A 469 -9.15 2.48 20.52
C ILE A 469 -8.38 3.54 21.32
N TRP A 470 -8.67 4.83 21.11
CA TRP A 470 -8.04 5.92 21.86
C TRP A 470 -8.41 5.91 23.35
N GLU A 471 -9.64 5.50 23.72
CA GLU A 471 -10.07 5.34 25.11
C GLU A 471 -9.34 4.16 25.78
N VAL A 472 -9.18 3.06 25.05
CA VAL A 472 -8.44 1.89 25.53
C VAL A 472 -6.97 2.23 25.72
N GLU A 473 -6.35 2.93 24.77
CA GLU A 473 -4.96 3.38 24.87
C GLU A 473 -4.75 4.32 26.04
N GLU A 474 -5.69 5.28 26.28
CA GLU A 474 -5.59 6.20 27.40
C GLU A 474 -5.71 5.47 28.74
N ARG A 475 -6.72 4.63 28.89
CA ARG A 475 -6.89 3.79 30.06
C ARG A 475 -5.65 2.95 30.36
N TYR A 476 -5.00 2.35 29.36
CA TYR A 476 -3.79 1.56 29.56
C TYR A 476 -2.59 2.42 29.98
N ARG A 477 -2.49 3.65 29.47
CA ARG A 477 -1.47 4.62 29.92
C ARG A 477 -1.67 5.00 31.38
N GLU A 478 -2.91 5.32 31.78
CA GLU A 478 -3.28 5.64 33.17
C GLU A 478 -3.01 4.48 34.12
N MET A 479 -3.21 3.24 33.69
CA MET A 479 -2.88 2.04 34.44
C MET A 479 -1.37 1.79 34.58
N GLY A 480 -0.51 2.55 33.86
CA GLY A 480 0.96 2.41 33.92
C GLY A 480 1.53 1.31 33.02
N VAL A 481 0.82 0.91 31.95
CA VAL A 481 1.37 0.03 30.90
C VAL A 481 2.54 0.75 30.23
N PRO A 482 3.68 0.07 29.95
CA PRO A 482 4.81 0.67 29.24
C PRO A 482 4.37 1.28 27.90
N ARG A 483 4.85 2.49 27.60
CA ARG A 483 4.41 3.28 26.45
C ARG A 483 4.49 2.50 25.12
N GLU A 484 5.56 1.73 24.94
CA GLU A 484 5.80 0.88 23.78
C GLU A 484 4.82 -0.29 23.63
N ASP A 485 4.19 -0.71 24.72
CA ASP A 485 3.27 -1.85 24.76
C ASP A 485 1.80 -1.42 24.73
N VAL A 486 1.46 -0.15 24.97
CA VAL A 486 0.06 0.34 25.01
C VAL A 486 -0.71 -0.02 23.75
N THR A 487 -0.30 0.49 22.60
CA THR A 487 -0.98 0.23 21.32
C THR A 487 -0.89 -1.25 20.89
N PRO A 488 0.28 -1.91 20.95
CA PRO A 488 0.37 -3.33 20.64
C PRO A 488 -0.56 -4.20 21.49
N LEU A 489 -0.67 -3.93 22.78
CA LEU A 489 -1.54 -4.68 23.69
C LEU A 489 -3.01 -4.40 23.41
N ALA A 490 -3.40 -3.13 23.25
CA ALA A 490 -4.77 -2.73 22.95
C ALA A 490 -5.32 -3.36 21.64
N LEU A 491 -4.43 -3.62 20.66
CA LEU A 491 -4.76 -4.25 19.39
C LEU A 491 -4.50 -5.76 19.37
N SER A 492 -4.10 -6.34 20.49
CA SER A 492 -3.78 -7.76 20.59
C SER A 492 -5.01 -8.59 20.98
N PRO A 493 -5.15 -9.83 20.46
CA PRO A 493 -6.11 -10.79 21.01
C PRO A 493 -5.88 -11.10 22.50
N LEU A 494 -4.74 -10.70 23.06
CA LEU A 494 -4.41 -10.85 24.48
C LEU A 494 -4.95 -9.72 25.38
N ALA A 495 -5.60 -8.68 24.80
CA ALA A 495 -6.15 -7.56 25.57
C ALA A 495 -7.16 -8.02 26.66
N GLY A 496 -8.05 -8.96 26.30
CA GLY A 496 -8.97 -9.54 27.28
C GLY A 496 -8.28 -10.31 28.41
N LEU A 497 -7.21 -11.04 28.10
CA LEU A 497 -6.40 -11.73 29.13
C LEU A 497 -5.66 -10.73 30.03
N PHE A 498 -5.15 -9.64 29.46
CA PHE A 498 -4.54 -8.54 30.23
C PHE A 498 -5.55 -7.93 31.21
N GLU A 499 -6.76 -7.58 30.73
CA GLU A 499 -7.80 -6.98 31.58
C GLU A 499 -8.24 -7.93 32.69
N HIS A 500 -8.37 -9.21 32.41
CA HIS A 500 -8.66 -10.23 33.40
C HIS A 500 -7.53 -10.36 34.44
N ALA A 501 -6.27 -10.41 34.00
CA ALA A 501 -5.11 -10.52 34.90
C ALA A 501 -4.98 -9.32 35.84
N VAL A 502 -5.29 -8.12 35.38
CA VAL A 502 -5.24 -6.90 36.18
C VAL A 502 -6.48 -6.77 37.08
N GLY A 503 -7.68 -7.03 36.53
CA GLY A 503 -8.96 -6.87 37.25
C GLY A 503 -9.18 -7.97 38.31
N GLU A 504 -9.13 -9.23 37.87
CA GLU A 504 -9.48 -10.38 38.73
C GLU A 504 -8.29 -10.88 39.53
N TRP A 505 -7.13 -11.06 38.89
CA TRP A 505 -5.92 -11.56 39.59
C TRP A 505 -5.12 -10.46 40.27
N ARG A 506 -5.50 -9.18 40.07
CA ARG A 506 -4.86 -8.00 40.66
C ARG A 506 -3.35 -7.90 40.40
N LEU A 507 -2.91 -8.42 39.28
CA LEU A 507 -1.53 -8.27 38.87
C LEU A 507 -1.22 -6.80 38.52
N SER A 508 0.03 -6.40 38.77
CA SER A 508 0.51 -5.10 38.31
C SER A 508 0.32 -4.97 36.79
N PRO A 509 -0.31 -3.89 36.26
CA PRO A 509 -0.50 -3.70 34.83
C PRO A 509 0.81 -3.72 34.04
N ARG A 510 1.88 -3.16 34.63
CA ARG A 510 3.22 -3.19 34.02
C ARG A 510 3.75 -4.62 33.89
N LEU A 511 3.60 -5.46 34.93
CA LEU A 511 4.03 -6.85 34.90
C LEU A 511 3.22 -7.65 33.88
N ALA A 512 1.89 -7.58 33.93
CA ALA A 512 1.01 -8.29 33.01
C ALA A 512 1.31 -7.91 31.55
N ALA A 513 1.45 -6.63 31.23
CA ALA A 513 1.82 -6.17 29.89
C ALA A 513 3.20 -6.69 29.46
N THR A 514 4.20 -6.66 30.34
CA THR A 514 5.56 -7.16 30.05
C THR A 514 5.54 -8.65 29.75
N VAL A 515 4.81 -9.45 30.55
CA VAL A 515 4.67 -10.91 30.33
C VAL A 515 4.01 -11.19 28.99
N LEU A 516 2.93 -10.47 28.63
CA LEU A 516 2.18 -10.73 27.42
C LEU A 516 2.90 -10.23 26.16
N MET A 517 3.57 -9.10 26.21
CA MET A 517 4.09 -8.41 25.02
C MET A 517 5.60 -8.54 24.80
N GLN A 518 6.38 -8.61 25.88
CA GLN A 518 7.85 -8.58 25.80
C GLN A 518 8.50 -9.95 26.01
N TYR A 519 8.03 -10.73 26.98
CA TYR A 519 8.64 -12.04 27.29
C TYR A 519 8.61 -13.02 26.10
N PRO A 520 7.51 -13.17 25.36
CA PRO A 520 7.49 -14.05 24.19
C PRO A 520 8.58 -13.69 23.17
N LYS A 521 8.74 -12.40 22.87
CA LYS A 521 9.75 -11.89 21.93
C LYS A 521 11.19 -12.10 22.46
N ARG A 522 11.38 -11.92 23.76
CA ARG A 522 12.69 -12.10 24.40
C ARG A 522 13.08 -13.58 24.42
N LEU A 523 12.16 -14.48 24.77
CA LEU A 523 12.38 -15.91 24.76
C LEU A 523 12.65 -16.46 23.36
N ALA A 524 11.87 -16.06 22.37
CA ALA A 524 12.10 -16.46 20.98
C ALA A 524 13.51 -16.09 20.49
N ARG A 525 13.98 -14.87 20.82
CA ARG A 525 15.36 -14.42 20.49
C ARG A 525 16.41 -15.22 21.25
N LYS A 526 16.22 -15.45 22.57
CA LYS A 526 17.19 -16.17 23.43
C LYS A 526 17.33 -17.64 23.02
N LEU A 527 16.20 -18.29 22.71
CA LEU A 527 16.15 -19.70 22.36
C LEU A 527 16.44 -19.95 20.86
N ARG A 528 16.58 -18.88 20.04
CA ARG A 528 16.72 -18.97 18.56
C ARG A 528 15.64 -19.86 17.92
N ARG A 529 14.43 -19.86 18.49
CA ARG A 529 13.28 -20.62 18.02
C ARG A 529 12.13 -19.67 17.76
N ASN A 530 11.46 -19.82 16.62
CA ASN A 530 10.20 -19.12 16.32
C ASN A 530 9.04 -19.87 16.99
N HIS A 531 9.00 -19.83 18.33
CA HIS A 531 7.85 -20.33 19.08
C HIS A 531 6.84 -19.21 19.25
N VAL A 532 5.61 -19.44 18.79
CA VAL A 532 4.48 -18.55 19.01
C VAL A 532 3.73 -19.09 20.24
N PHE A 533 3.78 -18.35 21.33
CA PHE A 533 3.06 -18.71 22.55
C PHE A 533 1.55 -18.59 22.33
N THR A 534 0.82 -19.61 22.73
CA THR A 534 -0.64 -19.60 22.72
C THR A 534 -1.17 -18.70 23.84
N PRO A 535 -2.38 -18.14 23.72
CA PRO A 535 -3.02 -17.42 24.82
C PRO A 535 -3.12 -18.24 26.11
N GLU A 536 -3.33 -19.56 25.99
CA GLU A 536 -3.44 -20.46 27.14
C GLU A 536 -2.09 -20.65 27.87
N GLU A 537 -0.98 -20.80 27.13
CA GLU A 537 0.36 -20.84 27.73
C GLU A 537 0.69 -19.55 28.49
N LEU A 538 0.33 -18.39 27.90
CA LEU A 538 0.53 -17.09 28.56
C LEU A 538 -0.39 -16.90 29.78
N ARG A 539 -1.61 -17.41 29.71
CA ARG A 539 -2.55 -17.42 30.84
C ARG A 539 -1.98 -18.18 32.02
N GLN A 540 -1.47 -19.41 31.80
CA GLN A 540 -0.85 -20.22 32.84
C GLN A 540 0.33 -19.50 33.51
N VAL A 541 1.16 -18.81 32.75
CA VAL A 541 2.26 -18.01 33.29
C VAL A 541 1.74 -16.90 34.21
N LEU A 542 0.70 -16.16 33.81
CA LEU A 542 0.11 -15.10 34.62
C LEU A 542 -0.59 -15.63 35.87
N GLU A 543 -1.25 -16.79 35.80
CA GLU A 543 -1.85 -17.45 36.98
C GLU A 543 -0.81 -17.84 38.00
N VAL A 544 0.33 -18.39 37.60
CA VAL A 544 1.45 -18.72 38.48
C VAL A 544 2.02 -17.46 39.14
N GLU A 545 2.17 -16.37 38.38
CA GLU A 545 2.62 -15.06 38.94
C GLU A 545 1.62 -14.50 39.96
N ALA A 546 0.31 -14.60 39.69
CA ALA A 546 -0.72 -14.19 40.65
C ALA A 546 -0.66 -14.98 41.97
N LEU A 547 -0.53 -16.32 41.85
CA LEU A 547 -0.37 -17.18 43.02
C LEU A 547 0.92 -16.89 43.81
N ALA A 548 2.03 -16.58 43.14
CA ALA A 548 3.29 -16.21 43.77
C ALA A 548 3.17 -14.90 44.54
N GLN A 549 2.48 -13.89 43.99
CA GLN A 549 2.22 -12.63 44.70
C GLN A 549 1.35 -12.82 45.94
N VAL A 550 0.31 -13.65 45.89
CA VAL A 550 -0.54 -13.98 47.06
C VAL A 550 0.28 -14.65 48.16
N ARG A 551 1.17 -15.58 47.83
CA ARG A 551 2.05 -16.22 48.79
C ARG A 551 3.05 -15.24 49.42
N CYS A 552 3.60 -14.29 48.64
CA CYS A 552 4.48 -13.25 49.17
C CYS A 552 3.76 -12.32 50.16
N VAL A 553 2.51 -11.95 49.91
CA VAL A 553 1.70 -11.14 50.83
C VAL A 553 1.33 -11.91 52.08
N ALA A 554 1.01 -13.19 51.97
CA ALA A 554 0.72 -14.05 53.12
C ALA A 554 1.94 -14.33 54.00
N SER A 555 3.16 -14.25 53.46
CA SER A 555 4.41 -14.44 54.22
C SER A 555 4.94 -13.16 54.89
N LEU A 556 4.30 -12.02 54.68
CA LEU A 556 4.66 -10.72 55.29
C LEU A 556 3.96 -10.44 56.62
N THR A 557 3.23 -11.40 57.22
CA THR A 557 2.86 -11.32 58.64
C THR A 557 4.11 -11.58 59.48
N PRO A 558 4.43 -10.74 60.48
CA PRO A 558 5.74 -10.73 61.07
C PRO A 558 5.94 -11.90 62.07
N VAL A 559 6.66 -12.91 61.62
CA VAL A 559 7.42 -13.77 62.50
C VAL A 559 8.87 -13.65 62.07
N GLY A 560 9.70 -13.14 62.99
CA GLY A 560 11.07 -12.77 62.74
C GLY A 560 11.92 -13.88 62.09
N GLY A 561 12.75 -13.54 61.13
CA GLY A 561 13.85 -14.36 60.66
C GLY A 561 14.03 -14.43 59.15
N ARG A 562 15.12 -13.84 58.70
CA ARG A 562 15.88 -14.04 57.46
C ARG A 562 15.11 -14.18 56.12
N ARG A 563 15.31 -13.18 55.26
CA ARG A 563 14.89 -13.18 53.84
C ARG A 563 15.53 -14.35 53.09
N SER A 564 14.72 -15.32 52.67
CA SER A 564 15.08 -16.26 51.60
C SER A 564 14.35 -15.83 50.35
N GLY A 565 15.07 -15.44 49.30
CA GLY A 565 14.49 -15.12 48.00
C GLY A 565 13.95 -16.38 47.33
N ALA A 566 12.65 -16.44 47.16
CA ALA A 566 12.04 -17.50 46.34
C ALA A 566 12.35 -17.27 44.85
N ARG A 567 13.06 -18.17 44.21
CA ARG A 567 13.24 -18.23 42.77
C ARG A 567 12.07 -18.98 42.14
N LEU A 568 11.29 -18.32 41.32
CA LEU A 568 10.28 -18.96 40.48
C LEU A 568 10.97 -19.49 39.21
N VAL A 569 10.94 -20.79 39.01
CA VAL A 569 11.45 -21.45 37.78
C VAL A 569 10.24 -21.91 36.97
N VAL A 570 9.95 -21.25 35.86
CA VAL A 570 8.86 -21.62 34.97
C VAL A 570 9.37 -22.64 33.92
N LEU A 571 8.89 -23.87 34.01
CA LEU A 571 9.27 -25.01 33.15
C LEU A 571 8.15 -25.29 32.14
N PHE A 572 8.47 -25.28 30.84
CA PHE A 572 7.52 -25.62 29.77
C PHE A 572 7.47 -27.13 29.53
N PRO A 573 6.28 -27.73 29.27
CA PRO A 573 6.19 -29.14 28.91
C PRO A 573 6.91 -29.44 27.58
N PRO A 574 7.52 -30.61 27.42
CA PRO A 574 8.13 -30.99 26.15
C PRO A 574 7.05 -31.10 25.07
N GLN A 575 7.29 -30.50 23.91
CA GLN A 575 6.42 -30.65 22.74
C GLN A 575 6.27 -32.15 22.42
N ARG A 576 5.02 -32.63 22.34
CA ARG A 576 4.73 -33.93 21.72
C ARG A 576 5.14 -33.86 20.25
N GLN A 577 6.25 -34.52 19.94
CA GLN A 577 6.61 -34.80 18.54
C GLN A 577 5.52 -35.66 17.93
N ARG A 578 5.00 -35.28 16.77
CA ARG A 578 4.26 -36.17 15.91
C ARG A 578 5.21 -37.33 15.53
N PRO A 579 4.78 -38.57 15.50
CA PRO A 579 5.64 -39.68 15.13
C PRO A 579 5.98 -39.57 13.64
N GLU A 580 7.19 -39.17 13.33
CA GLU A 580 7.83 -39.57 12.07
C GLU A 580 8.55 -40.91 12.33
N HIS A 581 8.36 -41.81 11.41
CA HIS A 581 8.85 -43.18 11.45
C HIS A 581 10.34 -43.28 11.77
N GLY A 582 10.64 -44.03 12.79
CA GLY A 582 11.81 -44.88 13.03
C GLY A 582 13.18 -44.20 12.97
N LEU A 583 13.73 -43.88 14.15
CA LEU A 583 15.15 -44.06 14.49
C LEU A 583 15.35 -43.81 16.00
N GLU A 584 16.13 -44.68 16.60
CA GLU A 584 16.30 -44.87 18.04
C GLU A 584 16.75 -43.62 18.83
N ALA A 585 16.13 -43.41 19.98
CA ALA A 585 16.44 -42.33 20.92
C ALA A 585 17.70 -42.65 21.74
N ARG A 586 18.68 -41.75 21.71
CA ARG A 586 19.74 -41.67 22.73
C ARG A 586 19.38 -40.61 23.78
N PRO A 587 19.67 -40.81 25.07
CA PRO A 587 19.26 -39.90 26.14
C PRO A 587 20.09 -38.61 26.14
N ALA A 588 19.42 -37.47 26.31
CA ALA A 588 20.01 -36.15 26.37
C ALA A 588 20.68 -35.89 27.73
N ALA A 589 21.94 -35.46 27.67
CA ALA A 589 22.76 -35.13 28.81
C ALA A 589 22.28 -33.81 29.49
N ARG A 590 22.22 -33.82 30.81
CA ARG A 590 22.07 -32.64 31.68
C ARG A 590 23.26 -31.71 31.50
N ARG A 591 23.02 -30.44 31.16
CA ARG A 591 23.99 -29.37 31.31
C ARG A 591 23.50 -28.41 32.39
N THR A 592 24.18 -28.36 33.49
CA THR A 592 24.14 -27.33 34.53
C THR A 592 24.94 -26.12 34.05
N PHE A 593 24.36 -24.94 34.06
CA PHE A 593 25.10 -23.69 33.92
C PHE A 593 25.09 -22.96 35.24
N ALA A 594 26.26 -22.82 35.82
CA ALA A 594 26.54 -21.86 36.86
C ALA A 594 27.13 -20.60 36.20
N GLY A 595 26.62 -19.44 36.54
CA GLY A 595 27.14 -18.15 36.10
C GLY A 595 26.38 -17.02 36.78
N GLU A 596 27.10 -16.32 37.66
CA GLU A 596 26.65 -15.17 38.40
C GLU A 596 26.25 -14.01 37.52
N SER A 597 25.09 -13.40 37.77
CA SER A 597 24.85 -11.95 37.79
C SER A 597 23.40 -11.63 38.07
N ASP A 598 23.20 -10.66 38.92
CA ASP A 598 21.92 -10.12 39.36
C ASP A 598 20.99 -9.74 38.22
N GLN A 599 19.89 -10.46 38.06
CA GLN A 599 18.59 -9.99 37.60
C GLN A 599 17.59 -11.16 37.65
N HIS A 600 16.42 -10.94 38.21
CA HIS A 600 15.36 -11.93 38.40
C HIS A 600 14.79 -12.40 37.04
N GLU A 601 15.10 -13.59 36.61
CA GLU A 601 14.46 -14.27 35.49
C GLU A 601 13.81 -15.58 35.96
N ALA A 602 12.51 -15.74 35.73
CA ALA A 602 11.78 -16.96 36.00
C ALA A 602 11.67 -17.80 34.71
N VAL A 603 12.07 -19.05 34.76
CA VAL A 603 11.91 -20.04 33.70
C VAL A 603 11.15 -21.24 34.27
N VAL A 604 10.00 -21.60 33.67
CA VAL A 604 9.18 -22.75 34.08
C VAL A 604 9.45 -23.95 33.19
N ILE A 605 9.78 -25.10 33.75
CA ILE A 605 9.98 -26.38 33.05
C ILE A 605 9.19 -27.49 33.78
N ASN A 606 8.29 -28.18 33.04
CA ASN A 606 7.55 -29.40 33.44
C ASN A 606 6.61 -29.35 34.66
N GLY A 607 5.71 -28.38 34.76
CA GLY A 607 4.47 -28.54 35.53
C GLY A 607 4.54 -29.05 37.01
N GLN A 608 5.73 -29.17 37.60
CA GLN A 608 5.91 -29.50 39.01
C GLN A 608 6.70 -28.42 39.73
N LEU A 609 6.12 -27.88 40.78
CA LEU A 609 6.78 -27.00 41.73
C LEU A 609 7.77 -27.83 42.58
N THR A 610 9.07 -27.62 42.43
CA THR A 610 10.05 -28.03 43.40
C THR A 610 10.42 -26.82 44.26
N GLN A 611 10.33 -27.02 45.58
CA GLN A 611 10.66 -26.04 46.62
C GLN A 611 12.12 -25.66 46.60
#